data_792b51d2e119fdc94bf5805692ec4a17
#
_entry.id   792b51d2e119fdc94bf5805692ec4a17
#
_cell.length_a   1.000
_cell.length_b   1.000
_cell.length_c   1.000
_cell.angle_alpha   90.00
_cell.angle_beta   90.00
_cell.angle_gamma   90.00
#
_symmetry.space_group_name_H-M   'P 1'
#
loop_
_entity.id
_entity.type
_entity.pdbx_description
1 polymer ?
#
loop_
_entity_poly.entity_id
_entity_poly.type
_entity_poly.pdbx_seq_one_letter_code
_entity_poly.pdbx_strand_id
1 'polypeptide(L)'
;LRELGKALKFCPGLPELFPLLQAIPKESEAYKKHNIELEHYIISTGIAEMIRGSKIARYVTDIFGCEFIEAPMPPHFFNQEELMIKLDFEICQVGTIVDNTIKTRYIFEINKCGNKNPSIDVNAYIKESDRRIPIDRMIYVADGPSDIPCFSVVKNNGGKTYAVFQPDNDAEFAQNDALLHSGRIHSYGPADYTDNSTTT
;
A
#
# COMPACT_ATOMS: atom_id res chain seq x y z
N LEU A 1 4.48 -16.76 9.50
CA LEU A 1 4.79 -15.49 8.79
C LEU A 1 4.46 -14.26 9.63
N ARG A 2 3.27 -14.16 10.26
CA ARG A 2 2.89 -13.01 11.12
C ARG A 2 3.86 -12.79 12.28
N GLU A 3 4.36 -13.85 12.90
CA GLU A 3 5.36 -13.74 13.98
C GLU A 3 6.66 -13.07 13.49
N LEU A 4 7.09 -13.38 12.27
CA LEU A 4 8.25 -12.74 11.65
C LEU A 4 8.00 -11.24 11.40
N GLY A 5 6.76 -10.86 11.14
CA GLY A 5 6.36 -9.46 10.96
C GLY A 5 6.62 -8.58 12.18
N LYS A 6 6.61 -9.15 13.41
CA LYS A 6 6.92 -8.42 14.63
C LYS A 6 8.37 -7.90 14.68
N ALA A 7 9.27 -8.55 13.94
CA ALA A 7 10.68 -8.18 13.86
C ALA A 7 11.00 -7.16 12.75
N LEU A 8 10.00 -6.75 11.94
CA LEU A 8 10.21 -5.76 10.90
C LEU A 8 10.65 -4.43 11.50
N LYS A 9 11.73 -3.90 10.96
CA LYS A 9 12.23 -2.56 11.28
C LYS A 9 11.59 -1.55 10.34
N PHE A 10 11.27 -0.39 10.86
CA PHE A 10 10.68 0.71 10.11
C PHE A 10 11.64 1.89 10.07
N CYS A 11 11.45 2.74 9.08
CA CYS A 11 12.12 4.03 9.01
C CYS A 11 11.78 4.87 10.25
N PRO A 12 12.67 5.79 10.65
CA PRO A 12 12.41 6.70 11.77
C PRO A 12 11.06 7.40 11.61
N GLY A 13 10.33 7.58 12.71
CA GLY A 13 9.00 8.22 12.72
C GLY A 13 7.83 7.31 12.33
N LEU A 14 8.07 6.04 11.93
CA LEU A 14 7.02 5.05 11.72
C LEU A 14 6.93 4.08 12.91
N PRO A 15 5.71 3.75 13.37
CA PRO A 15 4.39 4.04 12.78
C PRO A 15 3.74 5.36 13.23
N GLU A 16 4.41 6.20 13.98
CA GLU A 16 3.85 7.40 14.65
C GLU A 16 3.26 8.41 13.65
N LEU A 17 3.80 8.48 12.42
CA LEU A 17 3.28 9.34 11.35
C LEU A 17 1.80 9.05 11.03
N PHE A 18 1.37 7.77 11.03
CA PHE A 18 0.00 7.42 10.62
C PHE A 18 -1.09 8.08 11.47
N PRO A 19 -1.07 7.98 12.82
CA PRO A 19 -2.05 8.67 13.64
C PRO A 19 -1.96 10.20 13.52
N LEU A 20 -0.78 10.78 13.32
CA LEU A 20 -0.64 12.22 13.09
C LEU A 20 -1.36 12.65 11.82
N LEU A 21 -1.15 11.95 10.72
CA LEU A 21 -1.84 12.23 9.46
C LEU A 21 -3.36 12.01 9.58
N GLN A 22 -3.81 10.98 10.30
CA GLN A 22 -5.24 10.70 10.52
C GLN A 22 -5.92 11.75 11.41
N ALA A 23 -5.17 12.50 12.21
CA ALA A 23 -5.69 13.60 13.03
C ALA A 23 -6.02 14.84 12.18
N ILE A 24 -5.29 15.10 11.11
CA ILE A 24 -5.45 16.30 10.27
C ILE A 24 -6.91 16.52 9.81
N PRO A 25 -7.60 15.54 9.20
CA PRO A 25 -9.00 15.74 8.82
C PRO A 25 -9.94 15.95 10.01
N LYS A 26 -9.60 15.36 11.16
CA LYS A 26 -10.41 15.44 12.38
C LYS A 26 -10.26 16.75 13.15
N GLU A 27 -9.16 17.45 12.97
CA GLU A 27 -8.87 18.72 13.67
C GLU A 27 -9.33 19.94 12.86
N SER A 28 -9.38 19.85 11.54
CA SER A 28 -9.82 20.93 10.67
C SER A 28 -11.33 21.00 10.53
N GLU A 29 -11.95 22.09 10.95
CA GLU A 29 -13.39 22.32 10.76
C GLU A 29 -13.82 22.29 9.29
N ALA A 30 -12.97 22.73 8.37
CA ALA A 30 -13.23 22.66 6.94
C ALA A 30 -13.34 21.20 6.45
N TYR A 31 -12.48 20.32 6.96
CA TYR A 31 -12.50 18.91 6.57
C TYR A 31 -13.63 18.12 7.24
N LYS A 32 -13.93 18.42 8.50
CA LYS A 32 -15.10 17.85 9.23
C LYS A 32 -16.41 18.13 8.51
N LYS A 33 -16.60 19.37 8.06
CA LYS A 33 -17.82 19.78 7.32
C LYS A 33 -18.08 18.93 6.08
N HIS A 34 -17.03 18.41 5.46
CA HIS A 34 -17.11 17.60 4.25
C HIS A 34 -16.90 16.09 4.51
N ASN A 35 -16.85 15.65 5.77
CA ASN A 35 -16.62 14.28 6.17
C ASN A 35 -15.37 13.67 5.45
N ILE A 36 -14.28 14.43 5.41
CA ILE A 36 -13.04 13.98 4.78
C ILE A 36 -12.38 12.95 5.69
N GLU A 37 -12.07 11.78 5.14
CA GLU A 37 -11.34 10.71 5.80
C GLU A 37 -10.03 10.43 5.07
N LEU A 38 -8.99 10.08 5.83
CA LEU A 38 -7.71 9.66 5.30
C LEU A 38 -7.55 8.15 5.46
N GLU A 39 -7.35 7.45 4.37
CA GLU A 39 -7.07 6.02 4.34
C GLU A 39 -5.60 5.78 3.96
N HIS A 40 -4.97 4.83 4.63
CA HIS A 40 -3.61 4.39 4.31
C HIS A 40 -3.62 3.00 3.71
N TYR A 41 -2.81 2.79 2.69
CA TYR A 41 -2.65 1.53 1.98
C TYR A 41 -1.18 1.19 1.84
N ILE A 42 -0.85 -0.09 1.90
CA ILE A 42 0.50 -0.59 1.60
C ILE A 42 0.44 -1.43 0.33
N ILE A 43 1.30 -1.12 -0.63
CA ILE A 43 1.49 -1.92 -1.85
C ILE A 43 2.97 -2.32 -1.89
N SER A 44 3.25 -3.62 -1.74
CA SER A 44 4.60 -4.13 -1.55
C SER A 44 4.88 -5.35 -2.42
N THR A 45 6.11 -5.52 -2.85
CA THR A 45 6.60 -6.79 -3.43
C THR A 45 6.94 -7.82 -2.35
N GLY A 46 6.88 -7.43 -1.09
CA GLY A 46 7.10 -8.31 0.06
C GLY A 46 5.88 -9.16 0.39
N ILE A 47 6.03 -10.00 1.42
CA ILE A 47 5.00 -10.94 1.87
C ILE A 47 3.95 -10.20 2.71
N ALA A 48 2.69 -10.18 2.26
CA ALA A 48 1.60 -9.46 2.92
C ALA A 48 1.39 -9.92 4.37
N GLU A 49 1.45 -11.23 4.64
CA GLU A 49 1.27 -11.78 5.99
C GLU A 49 2.34 -11.32 6.98
N MET A 50 3.57 -11.06 6.53
CA MET A 50 4.59 -10.46 7.39
C MET A 50 4.22 -9.01 7.74
N ILE A 51 3.77 -8.25 6.76
CA ILE A 51 3.36 -6.85 6.98
C ILE A 51 2.13 -6.80 7.90
N ARG A 52 1.15 -7.71 7.72
CA ARG A 52 -0.02 -7.86 8.60
C ARG A 52 0.36 -8.23 10.05
N GLY A 53 1.48 -8.90 10.26
CA GLY A 53 2.03 -9.21 11.58
C GLY A 53 2.78 -8.06 12.26
N SER A 54 3.03 -6.97 11.55
CA SER A 54 3.85 -5.86 12.00
C SER A 54 3.06 -4.77 12.75
N LYS A 55 3.81 -3.83 13.36
CA LYS A 55 3.23 -2.73 14.13
C LYS A 55 2.39 -1.77 13.30
N ILE A 56 2.65 -1.65 11.98
CA ILE A 56 1.93 -0.70 11.14
C ILE A 56 0.57 -1.22 10.66
N ALA A 57 0.33 -2.53 10.71
CA ALA A 57 -0.90 -3.13 10.19
C ALA A 57 -2.19 -2.51 10.75
N ARG A 58 -2.18 -2.10 12.01
CA ARG A 58 -3.34 -1.49 12.69
C ARG A 58 -3.69 -0.09 12.21
N TYR A 59 -2.80 0.56 11.46
CA TYR A 59 -2.98 1.93 10.99
C TYR A 59 -3.38 2.01 9.52
N VAL A 60 -3.35 0.89 8.81
CA VAL A 60 -3.62 0.84 7.38
C VAL A 60 -4.96 0.18 7.08
N THR A 61 -5.60 0.66 6.05
CA THR A 61 -6.91 0.16 5.60
C THR A 61 -6.77 -1.20 4.92
N ASP A 62 -5.70 -1.38 4.12
CA ASP A 62 -5.43 -2.63 3.43
C ASP A 62 -3.95 -2.78 3.10
N ILE A 63 -3.52 -4.04 2.88
CA ILE A 63 -2.14 -4.41 2.58
C ILE A 63 -2.13 -5.33 1.37
N PHE A 64 -1.54 -4.88 0.29
CA PHE A 64 -1.32 -5.64 -0.94
C PHE A 64 0.13 -6.09 -1.03
N GLY A 65 0.33 -7.38 -1.18
CA GLY A 65 1.65 -7.99 -1.24
C GLY A 65 1.60 -9.40 -1.82
N CYS A 66 2.74 -10.08 -1.82
CA CYS A 66 2.78 -11.47 -2.19
C CYS A 66 2.04 -12.31 -1.15
N GLU A 67 1.23 -13.26 -1.63
CA GLU A 67 0.40 -14.12 -0.79
C GLU A 67 0.74 -15.59 -1.03
N PHE A 68 0.63 -16.38 0.02
CA PHE A 68 0.76 -17.83 -0.04
C PHE A 68 -0.57 -18.50 0.27
N ILE A 69 -0.78 -19.67 -0.31
CA ILE A 69 -1.90 -20.54 -0.01
C ILE A 69 -1.41 -21.61 0.96
N GLU A 70 -2.07 -21.69 2.10
CA GLU A 70 -1.87 -22.72 3.11
C GLU A 70 -2.83 -23.86 2.79
N ALA A 71 -2.33 -25.10 2.76
CA ALA A 71 -3.06 -26.34 2.53
C ALA A 71 -4.41 -26.17 1.80
N PRO A 72 -4.45 -26.14 0.47
CA PRO A 72 -5.70 -25.93 -0.26
C PRO A 72 -6.73 -26.99 0.19
N MET A 73 -7.93 -26.53 0.50
CA MET A 73 -9.02 -27.43 0.90
C MET A 73 -9.24 -28.50 -0.15
N PRO A 74 -9.41 -29.78 0.21
CA PRO A 74 -9.69 -30.82 -0.76
C PRO A 74 -10.97 -30.52 -1.53
N PRO A 75 -11.10 -31.01 -2.78
CA PRO A 75 -12.34 -30.87 -3.54
C PRO A 75 -13.54 -31.35 -2.74
N HIS A 76 -14.63 -30.60 -2.76
CA HIS A 76 -15.87 -30.90 -2.02
C HIS A 76 -15.79 -30.74 -0.50
N PHE A 77 -14.81 -30.00 0.02
CA PHE A 77 -14.66 -29.73 1.46
C PHE A 77 -15.95 -29.21 2.12
N PHE A 78 -16.71 -28.37 1.47
CA PHE A 78 -17.97 -27.83 2.00
C PHE A 78 -19.07 -28.86 2.26
N ASN A 79 -18.92 -30.09 1.75
CA ASN A 79 -19.86 -31.17 1.93
C ASN A 79 -19.42 -32.19 3.02
N GLN A 80 -18.35 -31.91 3.72
CA GLN A 80 -17.81 -32.78 4.77
C GLN A 80 -18.16 -32.19 6.14
N GLU A 81 -19.19 -32.70 6.79
CA GLU A 81 -19.64 -32.27 8.12
C GLU A 81 -18.63 -32.60 9.25
N GLU A 82 -17.54 -33.30 8.99
CA GLU A 82 -16.67 -33.88 9.99
C GLU A 82 -15.16 -33.65 9.78
N LEU A 83 -14.70 -32.42 9.70
CA LEU A 83 -13.26 -32.21 9.78
C LEU A 83 -12.91 -31.06 10.72
N MET A 84 -13.14 -31.27 12.02
CA MET A 84 -12.36 -30.63 13.09
C MET A 84 -10.95 -31.26 13.15
N ILE A 85 -10.31 -31.42 12.02
CA ILE A 85 -8.89 -31.74 12.00
C ILE A 85 -8.16 -30.43 12.28
N LYS A 86 -7.33 -30.40 13.31
CA LYS A 86 -6.26 -29.41 13.43
C LYS A 86 -5.35 -29.62 12.23
N LEU A 87 -5.63 -28.90 11.15
CA LEU A 87 -4.73 -28.82 10.00
C LEU A 87 -3.53 -28.01 10.48
N ASP A 88 -2.37 -28.63 10.56
CA ASP A 88 -1.11 -27.92 10.54
C ASP A 88 -1.01 -27.26 9.16
N PHE A 89 -1.35 -25.98 9.11
CA PHE A 89 -1.36 -25.22 7.86
C PHE A 89 0.06 -24.99 7.38
N GLU A 90 0.50 -25.83 6.46
CA GLU A 90 1.76 -25.64 5.75
C GLU A 90 1.52 -24.82 4.49
N ILE A 91 2.45 -23.90 4.20
CA ILE A 91 2.47 -23.19 2.93
C ILE A 91 2.71 -24.21 1.82
N CYS A 92 1.77 -24.34 0.90
CA CYS A 92 1.83 -25.35 -0.16
C CYS A 92 2.00 -24.76 -1.55
N GLN A 93 1.59 -23.50 -1.76
CA GLN A 93 1.74 -22.88 -3.08
C GLN A 93 1.75 -21.33 -2.98
N VAL A 94 2.23 -20.69 -4.03
CA VAL A 94 2.17 -19.25 -4.21
C VAL A 94 0.78 -18.86 -4.70
N GLY A 95 0.11 -17.97 -3.97
CA GLY A 95 -1.22 -17.45 -4.32
C GLY A 95 -1.14 -16.23 -5.22
N THR A 96 -0.33 -15.24 -4.82
CA THR A 96 -0.16 -14.00 -5.57
C THR A 96 1.31 -13.57 -5.54
N ILE A 97 1.83 -13.17 -6.68
CA ILE A 97 3.14 -12.51 -6.79
C ILE A 97 2.88 -11.06 -7.20
N VAL A 98 3.47 -10.14 -6.48
CA VAL A 98 3.40 -8.71 -6.79
C VAL A 98 4.71 -8.26 -7.40
N ASP A 99 4.67 -7.80 -8.63
CA ASP A 99 5.76 -7.16 -9.34
C ASP A 99 5.49 -5.65 -9.54
N ASN A 100 6.39 -4.99 -10.25
CA ASN A 100 6.31 -3.56 -10.54
C ASN A 100 5.03 -3.17 -11.29
N THR A 101 4.54 -4.04 -12.17
CA THR A 101 3.36 -3.80 -13.00
C THR A 101 2.09 -4.06 -12.20
N ILE A 102 2.06 -5.14 -11.43
CA ILE A 102 0.90 -5.51 -10.59
C ILE A 102 0.63 -4.45 -9.52
N LYS A 103 1.65 -3.75 -9.02
CA LYS A 103 1.46 -2.62 -8.09
C LYS A 103 0.46 -1.58 -8.65
N THR A 104 0.49 -1.29 -9.94
CA THR A 104 -0.44 -0.32 -10.56
C THR A 104 -1.89 -0.80 -10.53
N ARG A 105 -2.13 -2.10 -10.62
CA ARG A 105 -3.47 -2.69 -10.51
C ARG A 105 -4.11 -2.32 -9.17
N TYR A 106 -3.36 -2.38 -8.07
CA TYR A 106 -3.89 -2.06 -6.75
C TYR A 106 -4.29 -0.58 -6.60
N ILE A 107 -3.61 0.33 -7.29
CA ILE A 107 -4.04 1.74 -7.37
C ILE A 107 -5.44 1.81 -7.99
N PHE A 108 -5.69 1.08 -9.07
CA PHE A 108 -7.02 1.04 -9.69
C PHE A 108 -8.06 0.28 -8.86
N GLU A 109 -7.68 -0.74 -8.11
CA GLU A 109 -8.59 -1.42 -7.17
C GLU A 109 -9.03 -0.47 -6.05
N ILE A 110 -8.12 0.31 -5.48
CA ILE A 110 -8.45 1.35 -4.50
C ILE A 110 -9.33 2.43 -5.14
N ASN A 111 -8.97 2.91 -6.33
CA ASN A 111 -9.70 3.93 -7.07
C ASN A 111 -11.16 3.52 -7.32
N LYS A 112 -11.38 2.28 -7.77
CA LYS A 112 -12.68 1.74 -8.17
C LYS A 112 -13.43 1.04 -7.04
N CYS A 113 -12.83 0.88 -5.86
CA CYS A 113 -13.38 0.11 -4.73
C CYS A 113 -13.34 -1.42 -4.89
N GLY A 114 -12.56 -1.97 -5.82
CA GLY A 114 -12.40 -3.41 -6.00
C GLY A 114 -11.82 -4.10 -4.76
N ASN A 115 -10.96 -3.42 -4.04
CA ASN A 115 -10.40 -3.90 -2.78
C ASN A 115 -11.42 -4.10 -1.64
N LYS A 116 -12.54 -3.39 -1.66
CA LYS A 116 -13.61 -3.51 -0.65
C LYS A 116 -14.83 -4.28 -1.17
N ASN A 117 -14.96 -4.41 -2.49
CA ASN A 117 -16.06 -5.11 -3.13
C ASN A 117 -15.56 -6.05 -4.24
N PRO A 118 -15.39 -7.35 -3.95
CA PRO A 118 -14.88 -8.32 -4.93
C PRO A 118 -15.76 -8.49 -6.20
N SER A 119 -16.99 -7.99 -6.19
CA SER A 119 -17.85 -8.02 -7.39
C SER A 119 -17.47 -6.95 -8.43
N ILE A 120 -16.61 -6.01 -8.08
CA ILE A 120 -16.15 -4.96 -8.98
C ILE A 120 -14.96 -5.48 -9.78
N ASP A 121 -15.14 -5.65 -11.08
CA ASP A 121 -14.02 -5.92 -11.99
C ASP A 121 -13.17 -4.64 -12.13
N VAL A 122 -11.90 -4.74 -11.78
CA VAL A 122 -10.94 -3.63 -11.91
C VAL A 122 -10.79 -3.15 -13.36
N ASN A 123 -11.05 -4.02 -14.34
CA ASN A 123 -10.99 -3.69 -15.77
C ASN A 123 -12.29 -3.06 -16.28
N ALA A 124 -13.39 -3.15 -15.53
CA ALA A 124 -14.65 -2.54 -15.93
C ALA A 124 -14.53 -1.02 -16.07
N TYR A 125 -15.21 -0.46 -17.05
CA TYR A 125 -15.32 1.00 -17.17
C TYR A 125 -16.22 1.55 -16.08
N ILE A 126 -15.67 2.42 -15.25
CA ILE A 126 -16.39 3.19 -14.24
C ILE A 126 -16.11 4.68 -14.51
N LYS A 127 -17.17 5.48 -14.61
CA LYS A 127 -17.02 6.94 -14.79
C LYS A 127 -16.19 7.53 -13.66
N GLU A 128 -15.41 8.56 -13.92
CA GLU A 128 -14.58 9.21 -12.91
C GLU A 128 -15.38 9.69 -11.70
N SER A 129 -16.55 10.27 -11.95
CA SER A 129 -17.47 10.73 -10.89
C SER A 129 -17.94 9.61 -9.94
N ASP A 130 -17.93 8.37 -10.40
CA ASP A 130 -18.48 7.21 -9.68
C ASP A 130 -17.37 6.38 -9.02
N ARG A 131 -16.11 6.77 -9.23
CA ARG A 131 -14.96 6.13 -8.59
C ARG A 131 -14.89 6.53 -7.12
N ARG A 132 -14.66 5.55 -6.25
CA ARG A 132 -14.66 5.76 -4.80
C ARG A 132 -13.58 6.74 -4.36
N ILE A 133 -12.34 6.54 -4.81
CA ILE A 133 -11.21 7.44 -4.51
C ILE A 133 -10.59 7.88 -5.83
N PRO A 134 -10.87 9.11 -6.30
CA PRO A 134 -10.20 9.67 -7.47
C PRO A 134 -8.68 9.68 -7.31
N ILE A 135 -7.93 9.40 -8.38
CA ILE A 135 -6.46 9.28 -8.30
C ILE A 135 -5.83 10.65 -7.99
N ASP A 136 -6.46 11.74 -8.37
CA ASP A 136 -6.03 13.11 -8.03
C ASP A 136 -6.05 13.41 -6.52
N ARG A 137 -6.72 12.55 -5.73
CA ARG A 137 -6.74 12.60 -4.26
C ARG A 137 -5.80 11.61 -3.60
N MET A 138 -4.94 10.96 -4.38
CA MET A 138 -3.96 10.01 -3.87
C MET A 138 -2.59 10.67 -3.74
N ILE A 139 -1.87 10.30 -2.68
CA ILE A 139 -0.45 10.57 -2.51
C ILE A 139 0.24 9.21 -2.52
N TYR A 140 1.20 9.02 -3.42
CA TYR A 140 1.99 7.80 -3.51
C TYR A 140 3.41 8.06 -3.04
N VAL A 141 3.82 7.36 -1.98
CA VAL A 141 5.16 7.45 -1.39
C VAL A 141 5.87 6.11 -1.57
N ALA A 142 7.06 6.10 -2.12
CA ALA A 142 7.84 4.88 -2.34
C ALA A 142 9.34 5.15 -2.50
N ASP A 143 10.15 4.10 -2.39
CA ASP A 143 11.61 4.17 -2.30
C ASP A 143 12.34 3.76 -3.59
N GLY A 144 11.67 3.21 -4.59
CA GLY A 144 12.47 2.52 -5.56
C GLY A 144 12.01 2.42 -7.01
N PRO A 145 12.88 1.78 -7.82
CA PRO A 145 12.64 1.55 -9.24
C PRO A 145 11.37 0.72 -9.52
N SER A 146 11.00 -0.14 -8.57
CA SER A 146 9.79 -0.96 -8.67
C SER A 146 8.51 -0.14 -8.69
N ASP A 147 8.57 1.12 -8.25
CA ASP A 147 7.43 2.02 -8.08
C ASP A 147 7.28 3.04 -9.22
N ILE A 148 8.22 3.08 -10.16
CA ILE A 148 8.18 4.00 -11.30
C ILE A 148 6.86 3.92 -12.09
N PRO A 149 6.29 2.75 -12.39
CA PRO A 149 4.97 2.67 -13.04
C PRO A 149 3.87 3.31 -12.20
N CYS A 150 3.89 3.11 -10.89
CA CYS A 150 2.92 3.68 -9.94
C CYS A 150 3.03 5.20 -9.87
N PHE A 151 4.26 5.74 -9.78
CA PHE A 151 4.49 7.18 -9.85
C PHE A 151 3.89 7.77 -11.12
N SER A 152 4.13 7.14 -12.27
CA SER A 152 3.60 7.60 -13.56
C SER A 152 2.08 7.57 -13.58
N VAL A 153 1.45 6.49 -13.11
CA VAL A 153 -0.02 6.37 -13.04
C VAL A 153 -0.61 7.46 -12.15
N VAL A 154 -0.10 7.61 -10.94
CA VAL A 154 -0.64 8.58 -9.97
C VAL A 154 -0.43 10.01 -10.48
N LYS A 155 0.78 10.35 -10.91
CA LYS A 155 1.11 11.70 -11.38
C LYS A 155 0.30 12.10 -12.62
N ASN A 156 0.21 11.22 -13.62
CA ASN A 156 -0.49 11.52 -14.87
C ASN A 156 -2.01 11.67 -14.69
N ASN A 157 -2.55 11.16 -13.59
CA ASN A 157 -3.96 11.30 -13.22
C ASN A 157 -4.18 12.37 -12.12
N GLY A 158 -3.23 13.27 -11.90
CA GLY A 158 -3.40 14.44 -11.01
C GLY A 158 -3.04 14.21 -9.55
N GLY A 159 -2.75 12.97 -9.14
CA GLY A 159 -2.32 12.66 -7.78
C GLY A 159 -0.91 13.15 -7.47
N LYS A 160 -0.46 13.00 -6.24
CA LYS A 160 0.86 13.44 -5.79
C LYS A 160 1.79 12.26 -5.60
N THR A 161 3.08 12.48 -5.87
CA THR A 161 4.10 11.44 -5.79
C THR A 161 5.32 11.96 -5.05
N TYR A 162 5.82 11.17 -4.13
CA TYR A 162 6.98 11.49 -3.33
C TYR A 162 7.90 10.26 -3.28
N ALA A 163 9.16 10.41 -3.68
CA ALA A 163 10.14 9.34 -3.56
C ALA A 163 10.94 9.51 -2.27
N VAL A 164 11.29 8.40 -1.63
CA VAL A 164 12.15 8.42 -0.45
C VAL A 164 13.44 7.66 -0.72
N PHE A 165 14.51 8.01 -0.01
CA PHE A 165 15.80 7.34 -0.08
C PHE A 165 16.38 7.16 1.31
N GLN A 166 17.22 6.14 1.50
CA GLN A 166 17.97 5.98 2.74
C GLN A 166 19.01 7.09 2.86
N PRO A 167 19.11 7.80 4.01
CA PRO A 167 19.98 8.98 4.16
C PRO A 167 21.44 8.76 3.77
N ASP A 168 21.95 7.54 3.96
CA ASP A 168 23.34 7.18 3.68
C ASP A 168 23.53 6.46 2.32
N ASN A 169 22.55 6.59 1.41
CA ASN A 169 22.55 5.90 0.11
C ASN A 169 22.57 6.89 -1.06
N ASP A 170 23.78 7.26 -1.50
CA ASP A 170 23.99 8.18 -2.64
C ASP A 170 23.37 7.66 -3.95
N ALA A 171 23.30 6.34 -4.13
CA ALA A 171 22.72 5.75 -5.34
C ALA A 171 21.20 5.95 -5.39
N GLU A 172 20.50 5.75 -4.28
CA GLU A 172 19.06 6.03 -4.16
C GLU A 172 18.78 7.54 -4.30
N PHE A 173 19.62 8.39 -3.69
CA PHE A 173 19.53 9.84 -3.86
C PHE A 173 19.63 10.22 -5.35
N ALA A 174 20.67 9.80 -6.04
CA ALA A 174 20.90 10.11 -7.45
C ALA A 174 19.77 9.58 -8.35
N GLN A 175 19.22 8.40 -8.03
CA GLN A 175 18.05 7.85 -8.72
C GLN A 175 16.82 8.74 -8.55
N ASN A 176 16.50 9.17 -7.32
CA ASN A 176 15.34 9.99 -7.05
C ASN A 176 15.48 11.38 -7.67
N ASP A 177 16.70 11.95 -7.69
CA ASP A 177 17.00 13.19 -8.39
C ASP A 177 16.74 13.06 -9.90
N ALA A 178 17.18 11.96 -10.52
CA ALA A 178 16.88 11.67 -11.92
C ALA A 178 15.38 11.51 -12.20
N LEU A 179 14.63 10.89 -11.28
CA LEU A 179 13.17 10.79 -11.38
C LEU A 179 12.48 12.17 -11.31
N LEU A 180 12.96 13.06 -10.46
CA LEU A 180 12.48 14.43 -10.38
C LEU A 180 12.78 15.19 -11.68
N HIS A 181 14.02 15.18 -12.15
CA HIS A 181 14.44 15.87 -13.38
C HIS A 181 13.72 15.34 -14.63
N SER A 182 13.44 14.04 -14.70
CA SER A 182 12.65 13.43 -15.77
C SER A 182 11.14 13.69 -15.65
N GLY A 183 10.71 14.41 -14.63
CA GLY A 183 9.31 14.76 -14.42
C GLY A 183 8.44 13.58 -13.98
N ARG A 184 9.01 12.49 -13.45
CA ARG A 184 8.24 11.30 -13.02
C ARG A 184 7.66 11.41 -11.62
N ILE A 185 8.28 12.20 -10.76
CA ILE A 185 7.81 12.47 -9.40
C ILE A 185 7.63 13.97 -9.17
N HIS A 186 6.98 14.36 -8.08
CA HIS A 186 6.81 15.75 -7.70
C HIS A 186 7.92 16.22 -6.77
N SER A 187 8.36 15.36 -5.86
CA SER A 187 9.40 15.66 -4.88
C SER A 187 10.02 14.38 -4.35
N TYR A 188 11.12 14.51 -3.62
CA TYR A 188 11.75 13.41 -2.89
C TYR A 188 12.44 13.92 -1.62
N GLY A 189 12.73 13.00 -0.69
CA GLY A 189 13.47 13.29 0.54
C GLY A 189 13.96 12.02 1.24
N PRO A 190 14.66 12.16 2.37
CA PRO A 190 15.13 11.01 3.14
C PRO A 190 13.95 10.18 3.68
N ALA A 191 14.15 8.88 3.86
CA ALA A 191 13.19 7.99 4.50
C ALA A 191 13.19 8.19 6.04
N ASP A 192 12.93 9.43 6.46
CA ASP A 192 12.80 9.86 7.84
C ASP A 192 11.48 10.60 8.02
N TYR A 193 10.61 10.04 8.85
CA TYR A 193 9.26 10.53 9.12
C TYR A 193 9.11 11.12 10.53
N THR A 194 10.22 11.51 11.14
CA THR A 194 10.21 12.23 12.42
C THR A 194 9.80 13.69 12.23
N ASP A 195 9.29 14.31 13.28
CA ASP A 195 8.96 15.73 13.29
C ASP A 195 10.17 16.57 12.86
N ASN A 196 9.93 17.55 12.00
CA ASN A 196 10.94 18.45 11.41
C ASN A 196 11.88 17.79 10.39
N SER A 197 11.62 16.57 9.93
CA SER A 197 12.33 16.05 8.76
C SER A 197 11.82 16.73 7.48
N THR A 198 12.63 16.71 6.41
CA THR A 198 12.21 17.25 5.10
C THR A 198 11.14 16.40 4.42
N THR A 199 10.84 15.21 4.95
CA THR A 199 9.83 14.28 4.45
C THR A 199 8.49 14.42 5.19
N THR A 200 8.48 14.99 6.38
CA THR A 200 7.29 15.30 7.16
C THR A 200 6.85 16.72 6.89
#